data_8e355a62e221cc581b5a15f1dba7cf66
#
_entry.id   8e355a62e221cc581b5a15f1dba7cf66
#
_cell.length_a   1.000
_cell.length_b   1.000
_cell.length_c   1.000
_cell.angle_alpha   90.00
_cell.angle_beta   90.00
_cell.angle_gamma   90.00
#
_symmetry.space_group_name_H-M   'P 1'
#
loop_
_entity.id
_entity.type
_entity.pdbx_description
1 polymer ?
#
loop_
_entity_poly.entity_id
_entity_poly.type
_entity_poly.pdbx_seq_one_letter_code
_entity_poly.pdbx_strand_id
1 'polypeptide(L)'
;PIPSRGLGDVYKRQPLGLASRFSKKNITEDYFQENVVKNDYLKEDINLYINFQVNTNFVERSNLYKIFVDHDWVTYDFPGNDNNKYHQSLKEATFVLCPWGNGVDTHRLWESLYSGSIPVTKQHATYKSVKDLPILFVDDYEDITYELLEQFLNNLDINKLNIVKLHLDYWINEIN
;
A
#
# COMPACT_ATOMS: atom_id res chain seq x y z
N PRO A 1 24.22 17.59 -35.48
CA PRO A 1 23.42 16.51 -34.92
C PRO A 1 23.41 16.67 -33.38
N ILE A 2 22.22 16.86 -32.85
CA ILE A 2 22.02 16.85 -31.39
C ILE A 2 22.20 15.40 -30.95
N PRO A 3 23.13 15.10 -30.02
CA PRO A 3 23.24 13.73 -29.54
C PRO A 3 21.91 13.37 -28.85
N SER A 4 21.33 12.27 -29.28
CA SER A 4 20.19 11.65 -28.58
C SER A 4 20.69 11.24 -27.20
N ARG A 5 20.54 12.13 -26.21
CA ARG A 5 20.65 11.74 -24.81
C ARG A 5 19.54 10.72 -24.56
N GLY A 6 19.95 9.51 -24.23
CA GLY A 6 19.01 8.46 -23.89
C GLY A 6 18.07 8.95 -22.81
N LEU A 7 16.78 8.92 -23.10
CA LEU A 7 15.69 9.32 -22.20
C LEU A 7 15.58 8.40 -20.96
N GLY A 8 16.55 7.48 -20.73
CA GLY A 8 16.52 6.49 -19.66
C GLY A 8 16.84 7.01 -18.26
N ASP A 9 17.58 8.13 -18.13
CA ASP A 9 18.13 8.54 -16.84
C ASP A 9 17.51 9.82 -16.24
N VAL A 10 16.51 10.41 -16.91
CA VAL A 10 16.00 11.74 -16.52
C VAL A 10 14.72 11.67 -15.65
N TYR A 11 14.04 10.54 -15.59
CA TYR A 11 12.82 10.42 -14.80
C TYR A 11 13.06 9.59 -13.54
N LYS A 12 13.30 10.26 -12.41
CA LYS A 12 13.15 9.61 -11.10
C LYS A 12 11.66 9.33 -10.90
N ARG A 13 11.31 8.07 -10.73
CA ARG A 13 9.92 7.67 -10.46
C ARG A 13 9.57 8.08 -9.05
N GLN A 14 8.54 8.91 -8.93
CA GLN A 14 7.96 9.27 -7.65
C GLN A 14 6.78 8.37 -7.35
N PRO A 15 6.53 8.07 -6.06
CA PRO A 15 5.32 7.39 -5.64
C PRO A 15 4.08 8.25 -5.91
N LEU A 16 2.95 7.59 -6.17
CA LEU A 16 1.66 8.25 -6.34
C LEU A 16 1.24 9.01 -5.07
N GLY A 17 1.56 8.45 -3.90
CA GLY A 17 1.20 9.01 -2.61
C GLY A 17 -0.31 9.01 -2.35
N LEU A 18 -0.72 9.89 -1.46
CA LEU A 18 -2.12 10.07 -1.07
C LEU A 18 -2.94 10.76 -2.16
N ALA A 19 -4.25 10.56 -2.12
CA ALA A 19 -5.18 11.30 -2.96
C ALA A 19 -5.08 12.81 -2.66
N SER A 20 -5.30 13.63 -3.69
CA SER A 20 -5.29 15.09 -3.55
C SER A 20 -6.19 15.56 -2.40
N ARG A 21 -5.75 16.59 -1.67
CA ARG A 21 -6.54 17.27 -0.61
C ARG A 21 -7.93 17.74 -1.06
N PHE A 22 -8.15 17.88 -2.35
CA PHE A 22 -9.45 18.22 -2.93
C PHE A 22 -10.33 17.01 -3.19
N SER A 23 -9.80 15.79 -3.03
CA SER A 23 -10.60 14.57 -3.14
C SER A 23 -11.44 14.40 -1.88
N LYS A 24 -12.73 14.05 -2.05
CA LYS A 24 -13.59 13.66 -0.93
C LYS A 24 -13.10 12.40 -0.19
N LYS A 25 -12.13 11.68 -0.77
CA LYS A 25 -11.51 10.49 -0.21
C LYS A 25 -10.20 10.80 0.52
N ASN A 26 -9.86 12.07 0.64
CA ASN A 26 -8.61 12.44 1.26
C ASN A 26 -8.64 12.12 2.74
N ILE A 27 -7.59 11.48 3.18
CA ILE A 27 -7.26 11.30 4.58
C ILE A 27 -6.63 12.61 5.04
N THR A 28 -7.13 13.22 6.10
CA THR A 28 -6.60 14.50 6.60
C THR A 28 -5.20 14.32 7.20
N GLU A 29 -4.36 15.35 7.12
CA GLU A 29 -2.99 15.34 7.67
C GLU A 29 -2.95 14.92 9.15
N ASP A 30 -3.92 15.36 9.94
CA ASP A 30 -4.01 15.03 11.36
C ASP A 30 -4.11 13.52 11.63
N TYR A 31 -4.70 12.77 10.70
CA TYR A 31 -4.85 11.32 10.80
C TYR A 31 -3.52 10.58 10.69
N PHE A 32 -2.57 11.10 9.93
CA PHE A 32 -1.29 10.44 9.65
C PHE A 32 -0.18 10.80 10.63
N GLN A 33 -0.17 12.04 11.13
CA GLN A 33 0.93 12.51 11.98
C GLN A 33 1.13 11.66 13.23
N GLU A 34 0.07 11.07 13.78
CA GLU A 34 0.16 10.22 14.95
C GLU A 34 0.67 8.79 14.65
N ASN A 35 0.42 8.27 13.45
CA ASN A 35 0.65 6.85 13.14
C ASN A 35 1.99 6.60 12.43
N VAL A 36 2.43 7.48 11.55
CA VAL A 36 3.74 7.34 10.85
C VAL A 36 4.92 7.39 11.83
N VAL A 37 4.75 8.10 12.94
CA VAL A 37 5.81 8.22 13.97
C VAL A 37 5.93 6.97 14.85
N LYS A 38 4.91 6.13 14.93
CA LYS A 38 4.88 5.01 15.90
C LYS A 38 5.42 3.70 15.36
N ASN A 39 5.68 3.56 14.06
CA ASN A 39 6.12 2.29 13.42
C ASN A 39 5.26 1.08 13.84
N ASP A 40 3.96 1.26 13.94
CA ASP A 40 3.03 0.30 14.51
C ASP A 40 2.60 -0.76 13.49
N TYR A 41 3.58 -1.27 12.74
CA TYR A 41 3.34 -2.33 11.76
C TYR A 41 3.20 -3.72 12.38
N LEU A 42 3.64 -3.89 13.65
CA LEU A 42 3.51 -5.15 14.37
C LEU A 42 2.27 -5.10 15.25
N LYS A 43 1.19 -5.66 14.77
CA LYS A 43 -0.08 -5.81 15.51
C LYS A 43 -0.19 -7.22 16.08
N GLU A 44 -0.97 -7.36 17.16
CA GLU A 44 -1.14 -8.64 17.84
C GLU A 44 -1.85 -9.67 16.94
N ASP A 45 -2.86 -9.21 16.18
CA ASP A 45 -3.65 -10.09 15.31
C ASP A 45 -3.21 -9.96 13.85
N ILE A 46 -2.98 -11.10 13.21
CA ILE A 46 -2.71 -11.17 11.78
C ILE A 46 -4.04 -11.20 11.04
N ASN A 47 -4.35 -10.11 10.35
CA ASN A 47 -5.52 -10.02 9.50
C ASN A 47 -5.22 -9.34 8.16
N LEU A 48 -5.98 -9.68 7.13
CA LEU A 48 -5.93 -9.06 5.80
C LEU A 48 -7.23 -8.29 5.55
N TYR A 49 -7.13 -6.99 5.40
CA TYR A 49 -8.27 -6.14 5.06
C TYR A 49 -8.41 -5.97 3.55
N ILE A 50 -9.64 -6.12 3.06
CA ILE A 50 -10.00 -6.01 1.64
C ILE A 50 -11.05 -4.92 1.47
N ASN A 51 -10.71 -3.87 0.70
CA ASN A 51 -11.64 -2.83 0.29
C ASN A 51 -11.15 -2.17 -1.00
N PHE A 52 -11.71 -2.53 -2.15
CA PHE A 52 -11.39 -1.90 -3.42
C PHE A 52 -12.55 -1.97 -4.40
N GLN A 53 -12.59 -1.02 -5.34
CA GLN A 53 -13.56 -1.04 -6.44
C GLN A 53 -13.08 -1.98 -7.54
N VAL A 54 -13.91 -2.95 -7.90
CA VAL A 54 -13.59 -3.95 -8.94
C VAL A 54 -13.50 -3.32 -10.33
N ASN A 55 -14.33 -2.33 -10.62
CA ASN A 55 -14.45 -1.71 -11.94
C ASN A 55 -13.22 -0.90 -12.39
N THR A 56 -12.30 -0.55 -11.47
CA THR A 56 -11.06 0.17 -11.82
C THR A 56 -10.00 -0.72 -12.48
N ASN A 57 -10.10 -2.04 -12.30
CA ASN A 57 -9.33 -3.05 -13.01
C ASN A 57 -10.05 -4.40 -12.88
N PHE A 58 -11.03 -4.62 -13.73
CA PHE A 58 -11.90 -5.80 -13.63
C PHE A 58 -11.12 -7.11 -13.78
N VAL A 59 -10.15 -7.16 -14.69
CA VAL A 59 -9.35 -8.36 -14.94
C VAL A 59 -8.60 -8.80 -13.69
N GLU A 60 -7.97 -7.85 -13.00
CA GLU A 60 -7.14 -8.09 -11.82
C GLU A 60 -7.99 -8.37 -10.56
N ARG A 61 -9.14 -7.69 -10.44
CA ARG A 61 -9.87 -7.56 -9.16
C ARG A 61 -11.13 -8.41 -9.05
N SER A 62 -11.67 -8.89 -10.17
CA SER A 62 -13.00 -9.53 -10.19
C SER A 62 -13.10 -10.79 -9.32
N ASN A 63 -12.01 -11.54 -9.17
CA ASN A 63 -11.97 -12.79 -8.42
C ASN A 63 -11.47 -12.65 -6.98
N LEU A 64 -10.81 -11.54 -6.63
CA LEU A 64 -10.10 -11.44 -5.36
C LEU A 64 -11.01 -11.56 -4.13
N TYR A 65 -12.22 -10.97 -4.17
CA TYR A 65 -13.16 -11.16 -3.06
C TYR A 65 -13.54 -12.64 -2.88
N LYS A 66 -13.72 -13.39 -3.97
CA LYS A 66 -14.11 -14.80 -3.91
C LYS A 66 -13.01 -15.69 -3.34
N ILE A 67 -11.74 -15.33 -3.62
CA ILE A 67 -10.58 -16.07 -3.12
C ILE A 67 -10.49 -15.96 -1.60
N PHE A 68 -10.81 -14.79 -1.04
CA PHE A 68 -10.49 -14.49 0.35
C PHE A 68 -11.68 -14.46 1.30
N VAL A 69 -12.92 -14.33 0.82
CA VAL A 69 -14.11 -14.05 1.66
C VAL A 69 -14.41 -15.11 2.72
N ASP A 70 -14.01 -16.36 2.49
CA ASP A 70 -14.31 -17.48 3.39
C ASP A 70 -13.23 -17.74 4.46
N HIS A 71 -12.18 -16.90 4.49
CA HIS A 71 -11.11 -17.03 5.49
C HIS A 71 -11.39 -16.18 6.74
N ASP A 72 -11.25 -16.77 7.91
CA ASP A 72 -11.50 -16.13 9.22
C ASP A 72 -10.45 -15.05 9.58
N TRP A 73 -9.27 -15.09 8.95
CA TRP A 73 -8.24 -14.06 9.06
C TRP A 73 -8.43 -12.89 8.06
N VAL A 74 -9.55 -12.88 7.31
CA VAL A 74 -9.84 -11.82 6.34
C VAL A 74 -11.02 -10.99 6.80
N THR A 75 -10.85 -9.69 6.78
CA THR A 75 -11.93 -8.72 6.96
C THR A 75 -12.16 -7.96 5.66
N TYR A 76 -13.40 -7.69 5.32
CA TYR A 76 -13.70 -6.95 4.09
C TYR A 76 -14.86 -5.99 4.25
N ASP A 77 -14.78 -4.90 3.51
CA ASP A 77 -15.85 -3.95 3.29
C ASP A 77 -16.02 -3.71 1.80
N PHE A 78 -17.23 -3.47 1.37
CA PHE A 78 -17.45 -2.97 0.02
C PHE A 78 -17.13 -1.47 -0.03
N PRO A 79 -16.54 -0.96 -1.13
CA PRO A 79 -16.26 0.44 -1.29
C PRO A 79 -17.53 1.27 -1.11
N GLY A 80 -17.52 2.13 -0.12
CA GLY A 80 -18.64 3.00 0.26
C GLY A 80 -18.21 4.45 0.39
N ASN A 81 -19.10 5.28 0.91
CA ASN A 81 -18.85 6.71 1.13
C ASN A 81 -18.40 7.03 2.57
N ASP A 82 -18.32 6.05 3.45
CA ASP A 82 -17.87 6.25 4.83
C ASP A 82 -16.34 6.17 4.90
N ASN A 83 -15.72 7.33 4.76
CA ASN A 83 -14.27 7.46 4.87
C ASN A 83 -13.76 7.16 6.28
N ASN A 84 -14.52 7.51 7.33
CA ASN A 84 -14.08 7.29 8.71
C ASN A 84 -13.98 5.78 9.00
N LYS A 85 -15.01 5.02 8.58
CA LYS A 85 -14.96 3.56 8.70
C LYS A 85 -13.79 2.96 7.93
N TYR A 86 -13.58 3.40 6.69
CA TYR A 86 -12.45 2.94 5.88
C TYR A 86 -11.10 3.21 6.56
N HIS A 87 -10.92 4.43 7.09
CA HIS A 87 -9.69 4.80 7.78
C HIS A 87 -9.49 4.01 9.07
N GLN A 88 -10.57 3.77 9.82
CA GLN A 88 -10.50 2.95 11.03
C GLN A 88 -10.10 1.51 10.67
N SER A 89 -10.71 0.93 9.64
CA SER A 89 -10.35 -0.42 9.18
C SER A 89 -8.89 -0.50 8.71
N LEU A 90 -8.35 0.54 8.06
CA LEU A 90 -6.93 0.59 7.72
C LEU A 90 -6.04 0.57 8.96
N LYS A 91 -6.39 1.32 10.02
CA LYS A 91 -5.62 1.35 11.27
C LYS A 91 -5.62 0.00 12.00
N GLU A 92 -6.75 -0.68 11.99
CA GLU A 92 -6.94 -1.96 12.68
C GLU A 92 -6.30 -3.12 11.92
N ALA A 93 -6.22 -3.02 10.60
CA ALA A 93 -5.66 -4.08 9.77
C ALA A 93 -4.14 -4.20 9.93
N THR A 94 -3.64 -5.44 10.02
CA THR A 94 -2.20 -5.72 9.93
C THR A 94 -1.75 -5.67 8.47
N PHE A 95 -2.48 -6.32 7.59
CA PHE A 95 -2.25 -6.31 6.16
C PHE A 95 -3.44 -5.73 5.40
N VAL A 96 -3.16 -5.07 4.28
CA VAL A 96 -4.18 -4.51 3.38
C VAL A 96 -3.94 -4.97 1.96
N LEU A 97 -4.93 -5.60 1.35
CA LEU A 97 -4.84 -6.02 -0.05
C LEU A 97 -4.90 -4.81 -0.99
N CYS A 98 -3.82 -4.58 -1.73
CA CYS A 98 -3.64 -3.45 -2.61
C CYS A 98 -3.49 -3.88 -4.07
N PRO A 99 -4.54 -4.45 -4.70
CA PRO A 99 -4.46 -4.89 -6.08
C PRO A 99 -4.35 -3.68 -7.02
N TRP A 100 -3.65 -3.89 -8.15
CA TRP A 100 -3.51 -2.87 -9.18
C TRP A 100 -4.89 -2.36 -9.62
N GLY A 101 -4.95 -1.05 -9.85
CA GLY A 101 -6.16 -0.38 -10.31
C GLY A 101 -6.01 0.11 -11.75
N ASN A 102 -6.36 1.39 -11.99
CA ASN A 102 -6.09 2.04 -13.29
C ASN A 102 -4.58 2.12 -13.59
N GLY A 103 -3.75 2.00 -12.57
CA GLY A 103 -2.30 1.89 -12.64
C GLY A 103 -1.80 0.86 -11.63
N VAL A 104 -0.50 0.54 -11.74
CA VAL A 104 0.19 -0.36 -10.81
C VAL A 104 0.27 0.24 -9.42
N ASP A 105 0.69 1.50 -9.33
CA ASP A 105 0.73 2.25 -8.08
C ASP A 105 -0.66 2.79 -7.74
N THR A 106 -1.10 2.59 -6.52
CA THR A 106 -2.45 2.97 -6.07
C THR A 106 -2.39 3.77 -4.78
N HIS A 107 -3.32 4.72 -4.60
CA HIS A 107 -3.43 5.49 -3.36
C HIS A 107 -3.58 4.58 -2.13
N ARG A 108 -4.30 3.47 -2.25
CA ARG A 108 -4.51 2.50 -1.15
C ARG A 108 -3.20 1.97 -0.58
N LEU A 109 -2.20 1.69 -1.42
CA LEU A 109 -0.89 1.25 -0.95
C LEU A 109 -0.29 2.28 0.02
N TRP A 110 -0.34 3.55 -0.35
CA TRP A 110 0.17 4.64 0.46
C TRP A 110 -0.68 4.91 1.70
N GLU A 111 -2.01 4.91 1.54
CA GLU A 111 -2.96 5.02 2.65
C GLU A 111 -2.70 3.94 3.71
N SER A 112 -2.42 2.71 3.30
CA SER A 112 -2.07 1.60 4.20
C SER A 112 -0.78 1.88 4.96
N LEU A 113 0.28 2.26 4.26
CA LEU A 113 1.57 2.58 4.89
C LEU A 113 1.46 3.71 5.90
N TYR A 114 0.73 4.78 5.56
CA TYR A 114 0.48 5.90 6.49
C TYR A 114 -0.38 5.52 7.68
N SER A 115 -1.23 4.50 7.56
CA SER A 115 -2.07 4.00 8.64
C SER A 115 -1.36 3.01 9.56
N GLY A 116 -0.09 2.68 9.30
CA GLY A 116 0.66 1.66 10.04
C GLY A 116 0.23 0.24 9.69
N SER A 117 -0.25 0.02 8.47
CA SER A 117 -0.59 -1.29 7.93
C SER A 117 0.34 -1.67 6.80
N ILE A 118 0.52 -2.96 6.59
CA ILE A 118 1.42 -3.52 5.57
C ILE A 118 0.61 -3.77 4.30
N PRO A 119 0.83 -3.02 3.22
CA PRO A 119 0.18 -3.30 1.95
C PRO A 119 0.71 -4.59 1.32
N VAL A 120 -0.20 -5.38 0.74
CA VAL A 120 0.12 -6.57 -0.03
C VAL A 120 -0.21 -6.30 -1.50
N THR A 121 0.77 -6.42 -2.38
CA THR A 121 0.59 -6.16 -3.82
C THR A 121 1.51 -7.03 -4.66
N LYS A 122 1.20 -7.17 -5.95
CA LYS A 122 2.09 -7.89 -6.87
C LYS A 122 3.37 -7.12 -7.13
N GLN A 123 4.47 -7.86 -7.31
CA GLN A 123 5.77 -7.27 -7.60
C GLN A 123 5.76 -6.56 -8.95
N HIS A 124 6.35 -5.36 -9.00
CA HIS A 124 6.52 -4.60 -10.24
C HIS A 124 7.73 -3.67 -10.17
N ALA A 125 8.31 -3.33 -11.32
CA ALA A 125 9.46 -2.43 -11.42
C ALA A 125 9.18 -1.02 -10.88
N THR A 126 7.91 -0.60 -10.82
CA THR A 126 7.49 0.69 -10.23
C THR A 126 7.89 0.82 -8.76
N TYR A 127 7.91 -0.29 -8.01
CA TYR A 127 8.20 -0.30 -6.58
C TYR A 127 9.68 -0.42 -6.23
N LYS A 128 10.58 -0.38 -7.24
CA LYS A 128 12.03 -0.57 -7.02
C LYS A 128 12.61 0.41 -6.00
N SER A 129 12.13 1.66 -5.99
CA SER A 129 12.62 2.72 -5.09
C SER A 129 12.09 2.62 -3.65
N VAL A 130 11.09 1.76 -3.40
CA VAL A 130 10.40 1.65 -2.11
C VAL A 130 10.41 0.24 -1.53
N LYS A 131 11.34 -0.60 -1.96
CA LYS A 131 11.50 -1.98 -1.46
C LYS A 131 11.92 -2.07 0.01
N ASP A 132 12.40 -1.00 0.57
CA ASP A 132 12.79 -0.82 1.96
C ASP A 132 11.65 -0.24 2.84
N LEU A 133 10.44 -0.11 2.29
CA LEU A 133 9.21 0.09 3.05
C LEU A 133 8.58 -1.26 3.41
N PRO A 134 7.74 -1.34 4.45
CA PRO A 134 7.06 -2.57 4.85
C PRO A 134 5.94 -2.93 3.86
N ILE A 135 6.30 -3.46 2.71
CA ILE A 135 5.39 -3.88 1.65
C ILE A 135 5.61 -5.37 1.40
N LEU A 136 4.56 -6.17 1.49
CA LEU A 136 4.61 -7.57 1.08
C LEU A 136 4.36 -7.66 -0.43
N PHE A 137 5.39 -8.08 -1.16
CA PHE A 137 5.30 -8.33 -2.59
C PHE A 137 5.07 -9.81 -2.86
N VAL A 138 4.06 -10.12 -3.66
CA VAL A 138 3.73 -11.47 -4.12
C VAL A 138 3.85 -11.57 -5.63
N ASP A 139 4.00 -12.76 -6.16
CA ASP A 139 3.98 -13.01 -7.60
C ASP A 139 2.53 -13.06 -8.11
N ASP A 140 1.64 -13.71 -7.36
CA ASP A 140 0.19 -13.64 -7.58
C ASP A 140 -0.57 -13.46 -6.26
N TYR A 141 -1.80 -12.94 -6.30
CA TYR A 141 -2.62 -12.78 -5.11
C TYR A 141 -3.12 -14.11 -4.55
N GLU A 142 -3.19 -15.15 -5.38
CA GLU A 142 -3.53 -16.50 -4.96
C GLU A 142 -2.45 -17.14 -4.07
N ASP A 143 -1.23 -16.60 -4.08
CA ASP A 143 -0.13 -17.05 -3.22
C ASP A 143 -0.28 -16.57 -1.76
N ILE A 144 -1.22 -15.64 -1.49
CA ILE A 144 -1.41 -15.07 -0.16
C ILE A 144 -2.10 -16.09 0.74
N THR A 145 -1.37 -16.59 1.75
CA THR A 145 -1.88 -17.45 2.80
C THR A 145 -1.60 -16.85 4.18
N TYR A 146 -2.26 -17.34 5.21
CA TYR A 146 -2.00 -16.91 6.59
C TYR A 146 -0.53 -17.12 6.98
N GLU A 147 0.03 -18.27 6.59
CA GLU A 147 1.43 -18.64 6.86
C GLU A 147 2.40 -17.67 6.17
N LEU A 148 2.09 -17.21 4.96
CA LEU A 148 2.91 -16.21 4.26
C LEU A 148 2.90 -14.87 5.01
N LEU A 149 1.74 -14.44 5.48
CA LEU A 149 1.60 -13.21 6.26
C LEU A 149 2.38 -13.30 7.58
N GLU A 150 2.25 -14.41 8.29
CA GLU A 150 2.97 -14.67 9.53
C GLU A 150 4.49 -14.71 9.31
N GLN A 151 4.96 -15.42 8.29
CA GLN A 151 6.38 -15.47 7.93
C GLN A 151 6.93 -14.08 7.59
N PHE A 152 6.16 -13.25 6.90
CA PHE A 152 6.58 -11.88 6.60
C PHE A 152 6.77 -11.06 7.88
N LEU A 153 5.83 -11.11 8.82
CA LEU A 153 5.93 -10.41 10.10
C LEU A 153 7.13 -10.88 10.93
N ASN A 154 7.32 -12.20 11.01
CA ASN A 154 8.43 -12.80 11.78
C ASN A 154 9.81 -12.41 11.22
N ASN A 155 9.90 -12.09 9.93
CA ASN A 155 11.13 -11.66 9.27
C ASN A 155 11.25 -10.13 9.12
N LEU A 156 10.24 -9.37 9.50
CA LEU A 156 10.22 -7.91 9.36
C LEU A 156 11.15 -7.25 10.38
N ASP A 157 12.26 -6.72 9.92
CA ASP A 157 13.18 -5.94 10.75
C ASP A 157 12.82 -4.44 10.65
N ILE A 158 12.09 -3.95 11.66
CA ILE A 158 11.63 -2.55 11.71
C ILE A 158 12.79 -1.56 11.63
N ASN A 159 13.97 -1.92 12.16
CA ASN A 159 15.14 -1.04 12.17
C ASN A 159 15.75 -0.83 10.77
N LYS A 160 15.40 -1.69 9.81
CA LYS A 160 15.85 -1.58 8.42
C LYS A 160 14.87 -0.85 7.52
N LEU A 161 13.69 -0.50 8.03
CA LEU A 161 12.70 0.22 7.26
C LEU A 161 13.10 1.68 7.05
N ASN A 162 12.98 2.15 5.82
CA ASN A 162 13.24 3.54 5.48
C ASN A 162 11.94 4.36 5.41
N ILE A 163 11.28 4.51 6.57
CA ILE A 163 10.00 5.23 6.68
C ILE A 163 10.11 6.73 6.31
N VAL A 164 11.31 7.29 6.25
CA VAL A 164 11.51 8.67 5.77
C VAL A 164 10.97 8.85 4.36
N LYS A 165 10.92 7.79 3.57
CA LYS A 165 10.29 7.77 2.23
C LYS A 165 8.78 8.01 2.23
N LEU A 166 8.12 7.97 3.37
CA LEU A 166 6.72 8.38 3.51
C LEU A 166 6.57 9.91 3.60
N HIS A 167 7.64 10.64 3.86
CA HIS A 167 7.61 12.10 3.91
C HIS A 167 7.88 12.73 2.54
N LEU A 168 7.10 13.73 2.18
CA LEU A 168 7.21 14.44 0.91
C LEU A 168 8.61 15.06 0.72
N ASP A 169 9.19 15.59 1.81
CA ASP A 169 10.51 16.25 1.78
C ASP A 169 11.63 15.31 1.31
N TYR A 170 11.54 14.02 1.62
CA TYR A 170 12.47 13.04 1.08
C TYR A 170 12.49 13.08 -0.44
N TRP A 171 11.31 13.03 -1.08
CA TRP A 171 11.20 12.99 -2.54
C TRP A 171 11.56 14.31 -3.20
N ILE A 172 11.29 15.45 -2.55
CA ILE A 172 11.71 16.78 -3.01
C ILE A 172 13.24 16.85 -3.07
N ASN A 173 13.91 16.35 -2.03
CA ASN A 173 15.38 16.35 -1.96
C ASN A 173 16.02 15.38 -2.97
N GLU A 174 15.34 14.29 -3.32
CA GLU A 174 15.82 13.35 -4.32
C GLU A 174 15.76 13.89 -5.77
N ILE A 175 14.96 14.94 -6.02
CA ILE A 175 14.77 15.53 -7.36
C ILE A 175 15.79 16.65 -7.62
N ASN A 176 16.19 17.37 -6.58
CA ASN A 176 17.15 18.48 -6.65
C ASN A 176 18.60 17.94 -6.64
#